data_6ee4b5c9fc37050c62ebf3a351813ec2
#
_entry.id   6ee4b5c9fc37050c62ebf3a351813ec2
#
_cell.length_a   1.000
_cell.length_b   1.000
_cell.length_c   1.000
_cell.angle_alpha   90.00
_cell.angle_beta   90.00
_cell.angle_gamma   90.00
#
_symmetry.space_group_name_H-M   'P 1'
#
loop_
_entity.id
_entity.type
_entity.pdbx_description
1 polymer ?
#
loop_
_entity_poly.entity_id
_entity_poly.type
_entity_poly.pdbx_seq_one_letter_code
_entity_poly.pdbx_strand_id
1 'polypeptide(L)'
;MEDLIKKIEQWAEDRNIIKGTKPIDQAMKLFSEFGELADNVGKGRDCKDDLGDIFVVLVIISKQLGLNIDDAFDYSGISAGSLKHAVCGLGATLHDFVEHQDQEKLTNCIEFLECVANEARVIFWECVQIAYDDIKDRKGIVHNGLFIKESDPAYVDICKELGK
;
A
#
# COMPACT_ATOMS: atom_id res chain seq x y z
N MET A 1 -9.87 -12.07 -1.47
CA MET A 1 -8.88 -11.54 -0.54
C MET A 1 -7.49 -12.06 -0.90
N GLU A 2 -7.11 -13.26 -0.54
CA GLU A 2 -5.80 -13.86 -0.81
C GLU A 2 -5.33 -13.78 -2.28
N ASP A 3 -6.23 -13.97 -3.24
CA ASP A 3 -5.92 -13.84 -4.68
C ASP A 3 -5.49 -12.42 -5.07
N LEU A 4 -6.08 -11.38 -4.47
CA LEU A 4 -5.75 -9.98 -4.77
C LEU A 4 -4.41 -9.57 -4.16
N ILE A 5 -4.10 -10.02 -2.94
CA ILE A 5 -2.79 -9.83 -2.31
C ILE A 5 -1.69 -10.46 -3.17
N LYS A 6 -1.87 -11.70 -3.59
CA LYS A 6 -0.91 -12.39 -4.48
C LYS A 6 -0.72 -11.67 -5.82
N LYS A 7 -1.78 -11.11 -6.39
CA LYS A 7 -1.69 -10.30 -7.62
C LYS A 7 -0.88 -9.02 -7.42
N ILE A 8 -1.06 -8.34 -6.28
CA ILE A 8 -0.29 -7.14 -5.94
C ILE A 8 1.19 -7.51 -5.74
N GLU A 9 1.47 -8.59 -4.99
CA GLU A 9 2.84 -9.08 -4.80
C GLU A 9 3.52 -9.40 -6.13
N GLN A 10 2.84 -10.17 -7.00
CA GLN A 10 3.37 -10.53 -8.31
C GLN A 10 3.61 -9.29 -9.19
N TRP A 11 2.66 -8.34 -9.19
CA TRP A 11 2.82 -7.07 -9.89
C TRP A 11 4.08 -6.32 -9.44
N ALA A 12 4.33 -6.28 -8.14
CA ALA A 12 5.50 -5.61 -7.57
C ALA A 12 6.81 -6.37 -7.86
N GLU A 13 6.79 -7.71 -7.84
CA GLU A 13 7.93 -8.55 -8.22
C GLU A 13 8.29 -8.40 -9.70
N ASP A 14 7.30 -8.39 -10.60
CA ASP A 14 7.50 -8.22 -12.04
C ASP A 14 8.19 -6.89 -12.36
N ARG A 15 7.94 -5.87 -11.57
CA ARG A 15 8.50 -4.51 -11.74
C ARG A 15 9.74 -4.25 -10.91
N ASN A 16 10.30 -5.30 -10.30
CA ASN A 16 11.47 -5.22 -9.43
C ASN A 16 11.31 -4.26 -8.24
N ILE A 17 10.07 -3.99 -7.80
CA ILE A 17 9.83 -3.09 -6.67
C ILE A 17 10.33 -3.74 -5.38
N ILE A 18 10.02 -5.03 -5.17
CA ILE A 18 10.38 -5.76 -3.94
C ILE A 18 11.89 -5.77 -3.70
N LYS A 19 12.70 -6.03 -4.73
CA LYS A 19 14.16 -6.13 -4.63
C LYS A 19 14.88 -4.83 -4.95
N GLY A 20 14.28 -4.00 -5.77
CA GLY A 20 14.88 -2.76 -6.28
C GLY A 20 14.68 -1.54 -5.38
N THR A 21 13.85 -1.65 -4.33
CA THR A 21 13.65 -0.62 -3.31
C THR A 21 13.84 -1.19 -1.91
N LYS A 22 13.94 -0.31 -0.93
CA LYS A 22 14.00 -0.67 0.50
C LYS A 22 12.68 -0.34 1.18
N PRO A 23 12.36 -0.95 2.35
CA PRO A 23 11.17 -0.60 3.12
C PRO A 23 11.04 0.91 3.39
N ILE A 24 12.14 1.60 3.65
CA ILE A 24 12.11 3.06 3.87
C ILE A 24 11.73 3.85 2.62
N ASP A 25 12.10 3.38 1.42
CA ASP A 25 11.69 4.04 0.17
C ASP A 25 10.16 3.88 -0.03
N GLN A 26 9.63 2.70 0.29
CA GLN A 26 8.19 2.44 0.27
C GLN A 26 7.46 3.20 1.38
N ALA A 27 8.08 3.43 2.54
CA ALA A 27 7.51 4.27 3.60
C ALA A 27 7.28 5.71 3.13
N MET A 28 8.16 6.26 2.29
CA MET A 28 7.93 7.59 1.69
C MET A 28 6.69 7.58 0.79
N LYS A 29 6.51 6.51 -0.01
CA LYS A 29 5.29 6.34 -0.80
C LYS A 29 4.06 6.20 0.09
N LEU A 30 4.15 5.40 1.15
CA LEU A 30 3.07 5.19 2.13
C LEU A 30 2.58 6.52 2.72
N PHE A 31 3.50 7.39 3.14
CA PHE A 31 3.14 8.71 3.67
C PHE A 31 2.58 9.66 2.61
N SER A 32 2.98 9.52 1.33
CA SER A 32 2.38 10.26 0.22
C SER A 32 0.90 9.87 0.05
N GLU A 33 0.59 8.57 -0.02
CA GLU A 33 -0.78 8.06 -0.15
C GLU A 33 -1.63 8.43 1.08
N PHE A 34 -1.06 8.34 2.27
CA PHE A 34 -1.74 8.79 3.49
C PHE A 34 -2.05 10.31 3.44
N GLY A 35 -1.16 11.12 2.88
CA GLY A 35 -1.40 12.55 2.67
C GLY A 35 -2.57 12.82 1.73
N GLU A 36 -2.72 12.04 0.66
CA GLU A 36 -3.84 12.10 -0.28
C GLU A 36 -5.15 11.71 0.40
N LEU A 37 -5.16 10.60 1.15
CA LEU A 37 -6.29 10.20 1.99
C LEU A 37 -6.73 11.32 2.94
N ALA A 38 -5.78 11.91 3.67
CA ALA A 38 -6.07 12.96 4.65
C ALA A 38 -6.64 14.23 3.97
N ASP A 39 -6.12 14.61 2.80
CA ASP A 39 -6.62 15.74 2.01
C ASP A 39 -8.04 15.48 1.50
N ASN A 40 -8.29 14.29 0.93
CA ASN A 40 -9.61 13.92 0.40
C ASN A 40 -10.66 13.85 1.50
N VAL A 41 -10.37 13.19 2.62
CA VAL A 41 -11.27 13.13 3.78
C VAL A 41 -11.48 14.51 4.40
N GLY A 42 -10.43 15.33 4.49
CA GLY A 42 -10.51 16.71 4.98
C GLY A 42 -11.46 17.59 4.16
N LYS A 43 -11.50 17.36 2.85
CA LYS A 43 -12.34 18.07 1.87
C LYS A 43 -13.70 17.41 1.61
N GLY A 44 -14.00 16.28 2.24
CA GLY A 44 -15.25 15.54 2.03
C GLY A 44 -15.36 14.90 0.64
N ARG A 45 -14.22 14.49 0.05
CA ARG A 45 -14.14 13.79 -1.23
C ARG A 45 -14.19 12.27 -1.04
N ASP A 46 -14.35 11.54 -2.14
CA ASP A 46 -14.16 10.09 -2.17
C ASP A 46 -12.72 9.74 -1.79
N CYS A 47 -12.55 8.67 -1.02
CA CYS A 47 -11.26 8.20 -0.51
C CYS A 47 -11.02 6.71 -0.79
N LYS A 48 -11.77 6.10 -1.71
CA LYS A 48 -11.68 4.67 -2.00
C LYS A 48 -10.31 4.29 -2.58
N ASP A 49 -9.86 5.06 -3.53
CA ASP A 49 -8.57 4.86 -4.19
C ASP A 49 -7.42 5.01 -3.20
N ASP A 50 -7.44 6.08 -2.41
CA ASP A 50 -6.42 6.34 -1.38
C ASP A 50 -6.27 5.17 -0.38
N LEU A 51 -7.40 4.58 0.06
CA LEU A 51 -7.38 3.42 0.95
C LEU A 51 -6.74 2.20 0.28
N GLY A 52 -7.07 1.97 -0.98
CA GLY A 52 -6.50 0.90 -1.77
C GLY A 52 -5.00 1.09 -1.99
N ASP A 53 -4.56 2.29 -2.32
CA ASP A 53 -3.16 2.63 -2.56
C ASP A 53 -2.30 2.46 -1.30
N ILE A 54 -2.79 2.89 -0.13
CA ILE A 54 -2.12 2.63 1.16
C ILE A 54 -1.94 1.12 1.36
N PHE A 55 -2.99 0.33 1.11
CA PHE A 55 -2.92 -1.12 1.27
C PHE A 55 -1.93 -1.77 0.30
N VAL A 56 -1.90 -1.35 -0.97
CA VAL A 56 -0.92 -1.83 -1.95
C VAL A 56 0.51 -1.61 -1.45
N VAL A 57 0.81 -0.43 -0.88
CA VAL A 57 2.14 -0.14 -0.35
C VAL A 57 2.45 -0.99 0.89
N LEU A 58 1.47 -1.23 1.77
CA LEU A 58 1.64 -2.13 2.92
C LEU A 58 1.93 -3.57 2.49
N VAL A 59 1.26 -4.09 1.46
CA VAL A 59 1.58 -5.41 0.87
C VAL A 59 3.03 -5.48 0.41
N ILE A 60 3.52 -4.43 -0.27
CA ILE A 60 4.91 -4.37 -0.74
C ILE A 60 5.91 -4.36 0.42
N ILE A 61 5.70 -3.51 1.43
CA ILE A 61 6.57 -3.44 2.61
C ILE A 61 6.56 -4.77 3.37
N SER A 62 5.38 -5.36 3.59
CA SER A 62 5.25 -6.66 4.26
C SER A 62 6.04 -7.75 3.55
N LYS A 63 5.95 -7.80 2.21
CA LYS A 63 6.74 -8.74 1.40
C LYS A 63 8.24 -8.50 1.52
N GLN A 64 8.69 -7.25 1.55
CA GLN A 64 10.11 -6.91 1.73
C GLN A 64 10.64 -7.32 3.10
N LEU A 65 9.81 -7.23 4.14
CA LEU A 65 10.15 -7.57 5.52
C LEU A 65 9.94 -9.06 5.85
N GLY A 66 9.29 -9.84 4.97
CA GLY A 66 8.93 -11.23 5.24
C GLY A 66 7.80 -11.37 6.26
N LEU A 67 6.95 -10.36 6.41
CA LEU A 67 5.76 -10.39 7.24
C LEU A 67 4.59 -11.02 6.49
N ASN A 68 3.64 -11.59 7.24
CA ASN A 68 2.44 -12.19 6.66
C ASN A 68 1.26 -11.22 6.75
N ILE A 69 0.89 -10.62 5.61
CA ILE A 69 -0.21 -9.66 5.59
C ILE A 69 -1.59 -10.33 5.76
N ASP A 70 -1.74 -11.62 5.39
CA ASP A 70 -2.98 -12.35 5.64
C ASP A 70 -3.25 -12.54 7.14
N ASP A 71 -2.19 -12.71 7.95
CA ASP A 71 -2.29 -12.83 9.42
C ASP A 71 -2.53 -11.47 10.11
N ALA A 72 -2.49 -10.36 9.38
CA ALA A 72 -2.73 -9.02 9.92
C ALA A 72 -4.23 -8.66 10.01
N PHE A 73 -5.10 -9.47 9.42
CA PHE A 73 -6.55 -9.27 9.50
C PHE A 73 -7.11 -9.87 10.79
N ASP A 74 -7.17 -9.06 11.85
CA ASP A 74 -7.88 -9.37 13.09
C ASP A 74 -9.18 -8.58 13.15
N TYR A 75 -10.31 -9.25 13.03
CA TYR A 75 -11.65 -8.64 12.97
C TYR A 75 -12.12 -8.11 14.34
N SER A 76 -11.25 -7.48 15.10
CA SER A 76 -11.56 -6.94 16.44
C SER A 76 -12.57 -5.78 16.45
N GLY A 77 -12.79 -5.15 15.29
CA GLY A 77 -13.84 -4.15 15.12
C GLY A 77 -13.58 -2.82 15.83
N ILE A 78 -12.46 -2.16 15.57
CA ILE A 78 -12.17 -0.82 16.08
C ILE A 78 -13.21 0.19 15.57
N SER A 79 -13.70 1.07 16.44
CA SER A 79 -14.49 2.24 16.08
C SER A 79 -13.81 3.51 16.57
N ALA A 80 -13.60 4.46 15.69
CA ALA A 80 -12.96 5.74 16.00
C ALA A 80 -13.97 6.89 16.27
N GLY A 81 -15.27 6.59 16.11
CA GLY A 81 -16.36 7.56 16.33
C GLY A 81 -16.50 8.60 15.22
N SER A 82 -15.57 8.73 14.31
CA SER A 82 -15.72 9.50 13.07
C SER A 82 -14.59 9.20 12.07
N LEU A 83 -14.89 9.39 10.79
CA LEU A 83 -13.92 9.19 9.71
C LEU A 83 -12.59 9.97 9.92
N LYS A 84 -12.67 11.23 10.37
CA LYS A 84 -11.45 12.04 10.62
C LYS A 84 -10.62 11.49 11.78
N HIS A 85 -11.24 10.98 12.84
CA HIS A 85 -10.51 10.34 13.93
C HIS A 85 -9.90 8.99 13.49
N ALA A 86 -10.61 8.22 12.67
CA ALA A 86 -10.07 7.00 12.09
C ALA A 86 -8.80 7.27 11.25
N VAL A 87 -8.83 8.30 10.39
CA VAL A 87 -7.65 8.72 9.61
C VAL A 87 -6.50 9.17 10.51
N CYS A 88 -6.77 9.93 11.59
CA CYS A 88 -5.72 10.28 12.54
C CYS A 88 -5.11 9.07 13.24
N GLY A 89 -5.95 8.09 13.62
CA GLY A 89 -5.49 6.81 14.19
C GLY A 89 -4.63 6.02 13.21
N LEU A 90 -5.08 5.92 11.96
CA LEU A 90 -4.29 5.29 10.89
C LEU A 90 -2.91 5.95 10.75
N GLY A 91 -2.83 7.29 10.72
CA GLY A 91 -1.55 7.97 10.62
C GLY A 91 -0.58 7.63 11.75
N ALA A 92 -1.09 7.45 12.98
CA ALA A 92 -0.29 7.04 14.13
C ALA A 92 0.21 5.58 13.97
N THR A 93 -0.64 4.65 13.52
CA THR A 93 -0.24 3.25 13.32
C THR A 93 0.72 3.08 12.15
N LEU A 94 0.56 3.85 11.05
CA LEU A 94 1.51 3.84 9.94
C LEU A 94 2.90 4.31 10.38
N HIS A 95 2.98 5.37 11.18
CA HIS A 95 4.27 5.81 11.73
C HIS A 95 4.90 4.72 12.60
N ASP A 96 4.13 4.14 13.52
CA ASP A 96 4.59 3.10 14.44
C ASP A 96 5.10 1.86 13.69
N PHE A 97 4.39 1.46 12.61
CA PHE A 97 4.82 0.38 11.73
C PHE A 97 6.15 0.67 11.01
N VAL A 98 6.33 1.88 10.49
CA VAL A 98 7.59 2.26 9.81
C VAL A 98 8.77 2.23 10.77
N GLU A 99 8.58 2.60 12.04
CA GLU A 99 9.64 2.60 13.05
C GLU A 99 10.00 1.19 13.55
N HIS A 100 9.03 0.30 13.74
CA HIS A 100 9.23 -1.00 14.37
C HIS A 100 9.29 -2.18 13.40
N GLN A 101 8.60 -2.10 12.26
CA GLN A 101 8.62 -3.07 11.16
C GLN A 101 8.30 -4.51 11.58
N ASP A 102 7.34 -4.70 12.49
CA ASP A 102 6.92 -6.00 12.99
C ASP A 102 5.45 -6.34 12.65
N GLN A 103 5.07 -7.59 12.91
CA GLN A 103 3.75 -8.12 12.58
C GLN A 103 2.63 -7.44 13.39
N GLU A 104 2.87 -7.12 14.67
CA GLU A 104 1.87 -6.45 15.52
C GLU A 104 1.51 -5.07 14.97
N LYS A 105 2.52 -4.29 14.57
CA LYS A 105 2.31 -2.95 14.03
C LYS A 105 1.65 -3.00 12.65
N LEU A 106 1.96 -4.01 11.83
CA LEU A 106 1.24 -4.26 10.59
C LEU A 106 -0.24 -4.54 10.85
N THR A 107 -0.56 -5.40 11.83
CA THR A 107 -1.94 -5.69 12.23
C THR A 107 -2.67 -4.41 12.62
N ASN A 108 -2.07 -3.56 13.44
CA ASN A 108 -2.66 -2.29 13.84
C ASN A 108 -2.96 -1.37 12.62
N CYS A 109 -2.09 -1.36 11.60
CA CYS A 109 -2.34 -0.60 10.37
C CYS A 109 -3.56 -1.13 9.62
N ILE A 110 -3.68 -2.45 9.48
CA ILE A 110 -4.81 -3.08 8.77
C ILE A 110 -6.12 -2.82 9.52
N GLU A 111 -6.14 -2.96 10.84
CA GLU A 111 -7.31 -2.65 11.67
C GLU A 111 -7.79 -1.20 11.48
N PHE A 112 -6.87 -0.24 11.45
CA PHE A 112 -7.23 1.16 11.24
C PHE A 112 -7.62 1.45 9.78
N LEU A 113 -7.07 0.75 8.78
CA LEU A 113 -7.56 0.84 7.40
C LEU A 113 -9.01 0.35 7.28
N GLU A 114 -9.33 -0.79 7.89
CA GLU A 114 -10.70 -1.30 7.94
C GLU A 114 -11.62 -0.35 8.73
N CYS A 115 -11.13 0.25 9.81
CA CYS A 115 -11.87 1.27 10.57
C CYS A 115 -12.18 2.50 9.68
N VAL A 116 -11.21 3.01 8.91
CA VAL A 116 -11.43 4.12 7.96
C VAL A 116 -12.47 3.73 6.92
N ALA A 117 -12.39 2.54 6.34
CA ALA A 117 -13.36 2.05 5.36
C ALA A 117 -14.78 1.99 5.95
N ASN A 118 -14.92 1.47 7.18
CA ASN A 118 -16.19 1.38 7.90
C ASN A 118 -16.79 2.78 8.17
N GLU A 119 -15.99 3.72 8.68
CA GLU A 119 -16.41 5.10 8.95
C GLU A 119 -16.74 5.86 7.65
N ALA A 120 -16.06 5.56 6.55
CA ALA A 120 -16.35 6.07 5.21
C ALA A 120 -17.57 5.38 4.55
N ARG A 121 -18.05 4.28 5.13
CA ARG A 121 -19.14 3.43 4.59
C ARG A 121 -18.83 2.86 3.22
N VAL A 122 -17.60 2.42 3.03
CA VAL A 122 -17.13 1.76 1.81
C VAL A 122 -16.70 0.32 2.11
N ILE A 123 -16.68 -0.53 1.09
CA ILE A 123 -16.20 -1.90 1.22
C ILE A 123 -14.68 -1.90 0.98
N PHE A 124 -13.89 -2.23 2.01
CA PHE A 124 -12.43 -2.18 1.96
C PHE A 124 -11.84 -2.90 0.74
N TRP A 125 -12.31 -4.13 0.44
CA TRP A 125 -11.79 -4.90 -0.69
C TRP A 125 -12.17 -4.34 -2.07
N GLU A 126 -13.24 -3.55 -2.18
CA GLU A 126 -13.53 -2.78 -3.40
C GLU A 126 -12.50 -1.66 -3.58
N CYS A 127 -12.07 -1.01 -2.50
CA CYS A 127 -11.02 0.00 -2.55
C CYS A 127 -9.69 -0.60 -3.03
N VAL A 128 -9.30 -1.76 -2.49
CA VAL A 128 -8.10 -2.48 -2.93
C VAL A 128 -8.19 -2.91 -4.39
N GLN A 129 -9.37 -3.35 -4.84
CA GLN A 129 -9.57 -3.72 -6.25
C GLN A 129 -9.43 -2.51 -7.19
N ILE A 130 -9.94 -1.34 -6.80
CA ILE A 130 -9.78 -0.08 -7.57
C ILE A 130 -8.30 0.24 -7.74
N ALA A 131 -7.54 0.30 -6.65
CA ALA A 131 -6.12 0.58 -6.69
C ALA A 131 -5.33 -0.46 -7.51
N TYR A 132 -5.67 -1.76 -7.39
CA TYR A 132 -5.04 -2.79 -8.22
C TYR A 132 -5.36 -2.61 -9.70
N ASP A 133 -6.60 -2.29 -10.05
CA ASP A 133 -7.01 -2.07 -11.44
C ASP A 133 -6.27 -0.88 -12.06
N ASP A 134 -5.96 0.14 -11.27
CA ASP A 134 -5.19 1.30 -11.69
C ASP A 134 -3.70 0.98 -11.95
N ILE A 135 -3.12 0.08 -11.17
CA ILE A 135 -1.68 -0.23 -11.29
C ILE A 135 -1.37 -1.42 -12.19
N LYS A 136 -2.27 -2.41 -12.33
CA LYS A 136 -2.00 -3.70 -13.01
C LYS A 136 -1.38 -3.57 -14.41
N ASP A 137 -1.80 -2.55 -15.16
CA ASP A 137 -1.36 -2.31 -16.53
C ASP A 137 -0.21 -1.28 -16.62
N ARG A 138 0.21 -0.70 -15.50
CA ARG A 138 1.34 0.24 -15.47
C ARG A 138 2.61 -0.50 -15.84
N LYS A 139 3.27 -0.07 -16.93
CA LYS A 139 4.50 -0.65 -17.44
C LYS A 139 5.71 0.15 -16.99
N GLY A 140 6.71 -0.54 -16.49
CA GLY A 140 7.95 0.03 -16.00
C GLY A 140 8.68 -0.95 -15.08
N ILE A 141 9.87 -0.58 -14.65
CA ILE A 141 10.71 -1.38 -13.77
C ILE A 141 11.46 -0.47 -12.80
N VAL A 142 11.69 -0.92 -11.58
CA VAL A 142 12.55 -0.21 -10.63
C VAL A 142 14.00 -0.64 -10.84
N HIS A 143 14.88 0.35 -11.02
CA HIS A 143 16.33 0.17 -11.08
C HIS A 143 17.00 1.29 -10.26
N ASN A 144 17.91 0.91 -9.35
CA ASN A 144 18.60 1.84 -8.45
C ASN A 144 17.67 2.80 -7.69
N GLY A 145 16.52 2.28 -7.22
CA GLY A 145 15.53 3.04 -6.46
C GLY A 145 14.63 3.98 -7.30
N LEU A 146 14.81 4.01 -8.62
CA LEU A 146 14.01 4.83 -9.53
C LEU A 146 13.08 3.97 -10.39
N PHE A 147 11.84 4.40 -10.56
CA PHE A 147 10.91 3.75 -11.47
C PHE A 147 11.16 4.22 -12.92
N ILE A 148 11.63 3.31 -13.74
CA ILE A 148 11.94 3.53 -15.17
C ILE A 148 10.72 3.09 -15.98
N LYS A 149 10.14 4.02 -16.72
CA LYS A 149 8.97 3.74 -17.56
C LYS A 149 9.39 2.91 -18.79
N GLU A 150 8.47 2.10 -19.35
CA GLU A 150 8.71 1.33 -20.59
C GLU A 150 9.13 2.23 -21.76
N SER A 151 8.68 3.49 -21.79
CA SER A 151 9.05 4.47 -22.82
C SER A 151 10.47 5.06 -22.66
N ASP A 152 11.16 4.76 -21.58
CA ASP A 152 12.54 5.24 -21.35
C ASP A 152 13.52 4.47 -22.24
N PRO A 153 14.42 5.14 -22.97
CA PRO A 153 15.43 4.48 -23.79
C PRO A 153 16.28 3.44 -23.06
N ALA A 154 16.53 3.60 -21.78
CA ALA A 154 17.31 2.67 -20.97
C ALA A 154 16.53 1.41 -20.52
N TYR A 155 15.18 1.40 -20.68
CA TYR A 155 14.33 0.34 -20.15
C TYR A 155 14.71 -1.06 -20.60
N VAL A 156 14.94 -1.25 -21.93
CA VAL A 156 15.26 -2.56 -22.52
C VAL A 156 16.57 -3.13 -21.98
N ASP A 157 17.59 -2.29 -21.82
CA ASP A 157 18.88 -2.73 -21.34
C ASP A 157 18.85 -3.04 -19.84
N ILE A 158 18.10 -2.25 -19.06
CA ILE A 158 17.86 -2.51 -17.64
C ILE A 158 17.09 -3.83 -17.45
N CYS A 159 16.06 -4.12 -18.26
CA CYS A 159 15.35 -5.39 -18.21
C CYS A 159 16.30 -6.58 -18.46
N LYS A 160 17.18 -6.49 -19.45
CA LYS A 160 18.19 -7.54 -19.71
C LYS A 160 19.15 -7.72 -18.53
N GLU A 161 19.64 -6.61 -17.94
CA GLU A 161 20.52 -6.64 -16.76
C GLU A 161 19.84 -7.34 -15.58
N LEU A 162 18.55 -7.09 -15.37
CA LEU A 162 17.76 -7.69 -14.29
C LEU A 162 17.22 -9.11 -14.61
N GLY A 163 17.48 -9.62 -15.82
CA GLY A 163 16.98 -10.93 -16.26
C GLY A 163 15.46 -10.99 -16.45
N LYS A 164 14.84 -9.87 -16.85
CA LYS A 164 13.41 -9.70 -17.04
C LYS A 164 13.04 -9.39 -18.49
#